data_c78dc9219bfdc2d6772ea9219590d953
#
_entry.id   c78dc9219bfdc2d6772ea9219590d953
#
_cell.length_a   1.000
_cell.length_b   1.000
_cell.length_c   1.000
_cell.angle_alpha   90.00
_cell.angle_beta   90.00
_cell.angle_gamma   90.00
#
_symmetry.space_group_name_H-M   'P 1'
#
loop_
_entity.id
_entity.type
_entity.pdbx_description
1 polymer ?
#
loop_
_entity_poly.entity_id
_entity_poly.type
_entity_poly.pdbx_seq_one_letter_code
_entity_poly.pdbx_strand_id
1 'polypeptide(L)'
;FQGNILQIIDIEDPRNPVEVGRWWMEGQNVGGGEEPAAKGVMLHGGAYVKGDRAYLPYSSGGFVVLDISDKTNPTMISDLPFCPPFQTFIAVHTAVPLQNRDVVIVNSEAIKENCEEPLGYAGFVDVADETNPRLMSLFPLPVPPEDAPYRTFCERGGRFGPHNQHQPQYQDILYQGEDLCFLTYFNAGLRVYDVSEATQPQEVGYFLPPDPMERLGLLPASKLVAQTEDVIVDARGNIFISDKNLG
;
A
#
# COMPACT_ATOMS: atom_id res chain seq x y z
N PHE A 1 -9.73 -21.49 4.38
CA PHE A 1 -9.43 -20.05 4.47
C PHE A 1 -10.26 -19.29 3.46
N GLN A 2 -10.63 -18.05 3.78
CA GLN A 2 -11.57 -17.26 2.98
C GLN A 2 -10.89 -16.16 2.16
N GLY A 3 -9.65 -15.87 2.38
CA GLY A 3 -8.88 -14.84 1.69
C GLY A 3 -7.39 -15.08 1.84
N ASN A 4 -6.62 -14.06 1.51
CA ASN A 4 -5.18 -14.09 1.71
C ASN A 4 -4.89 -13.99 3.21
N ILE A 5 -3.96 -14.79 3.69
CA ILE A 5 -3.51 -14.84 5.08
C ILE A 5 -2.00 -14.62 5.14
N LEU A 6 -1.49 -14.24 6.30
CA LEU A 6 -0.05 -14.21 6.52
C LEU A 6 0.49 -15.63 6.62
N GLN A 7 1.55 -15.92 5.87
CA GLN A 7 2.37 -17.12 6.01
C GLN A 7 3.82 -16.71 6.27
N ILE A 8 4.46 -17.33 7.23
CA ILE A 8 5.89 -17.15 7.53
C ILE A 8 6.63 -18.38 7.04
N ILE A 9 7.53 -18.17 6.11
CA ILE A 9 8.27 -19.22 5.44
C ILE A 9 9.75 -19.11 5.81
N ASP A 10 10.31 -20.18 6.34
CA ASP A 10 11.76 -20.32 6.49
C ASP A 10 12.39 -20.63 5.13
N ILE A 11 13.34 -19.82 4.72
CA ILE A 11 14.08 -19.93 3.47
C ILE A 11 15.61 -20.07 3.72
N GLU A 12 16.02 -20.51 4.90
CA GLU A 12 17.45 -20.76 5.18
C GLU A 12 18.04 -21.74 4.15
N ASP A 13 17.29 -22.78 3.80
CA ASP A 13 17.53 -23.55 2.58
C ASP A 13 16.49 -23.16 1.50
N PRO A 14 16.83 -22.29 0.54
CA PRO A 14 15.86 -21.81 -0.46
C PRO A 14 15.40 -22.89 -1.44
N ARG A 15 16.02 -24.08 -1.42
CA ARG A 15 15.58 -25.23 -2.23
C ARG A 15 14.49 -26.03 -1.51
N ASN A 16 14.37 -25.87 -0.19
CA ASN A 16 13.41 -26.56 0.66
C ASN A 16 12.74 -25.56 1.62
N PRO A 17 11.93 -24.60 1.11
CA PRO A 17 11.24 -23.63 1.95
C PRO A 17 10.24 -24.33 2.87
N VAL A 18 10.19 -23.94 4.14
CA VAL A 18 9.31 -24.54 5.15
C VAL A 18 8.42 -23.47 5.76
N GLU A 19 7.10 -23.68 5.75
CA GLU A 19 6.19 -22.83 6.50
C GLU A 19 6.40 -23.08 8.00
N VAL A 20 6.74 -22.02 8.75
CA VAL A 20 7.00 -22.08 10.18
C VAL A 20 5.88 -21.43 11.00
N GLY A 21 5.09 -20.55 10.42
CA GLY A 21 3.97 -19.92 11.08
C GLY A 21 2.98 -19.31 10.11
N ARG A 22 1.79 -19.00 10.64
CA ARG A 22 0.71 -18.32 9.90
C ARG A 22 -0.17 -17.53 10.85
N TRP A 23 -0.83 -16.53 10.29
CA TRP A 23 -1.82 -15.76 11.01
C TRP A 23 -2.93 -15.29 10.07
N TRP A 24 -4.12 -15.18 10.59
CA TRP A 24 -5.29 -14.65 9.88
C TRP A 24 -6.24 -13.95 10.84
N MET A 25 -6.99 -13.00 10.33
CA MET A 25 -8.06 -12.36 11.06
C MET A 25 -9.25 -13.32 11.19
N GLU A 26 -9.98 -13.27 12.32
CA GLU A 26 -11.16 -14.10 12.56
C GLU A 26 -12.13 -14.09 11.37
N GLY A 27 -12.70 -15.24 11.07
CA GLY A 27 -13.61 -15.44 9.94
C GLY A 27 -12.95 -15.80 8.62
N GLN A 28 -11.63 -15.98 8.58
CA GLN A 28 -10.94 -16.44 7.37
C GLN A 28 -10.70 -17.94 7.31
N ASN A 29 -10.79 -18.65 8.42
CA ASN A 29 -10.67 -20.10 8.47
C ASN A 29 -12.05 -20.78 8.53
N VAL A 30 -12.89 -20.52 7.55
CA VAL A 30 -14.24 -21.11 7.47
C VAL A 30 -14.20 -22.64 7.40
N GLY A 31 -13.21 -23.21 6.70
CA GLY A 31 -13.00 -24.67 6.66
C GLY A 31 -12.62 -25.27 8.02
N GLY A 32 -12.13 -24.46 8.95
CA GLY A 32 -11.86 -24.84 10.35
C GLY A 32 -13.02 -24.59 11.30
N GLY A 33 -14.17 -24.10 10.79
CA GLY A 33 -15.38 -23.89 11.57
C GLY A 33 -15.63 -22.46 12.03
N GLU A 34 -14.84 -21.48 11.54
CA GLU A 34 -15.11 -20.07 11.82
C GLU A 34 -16.31 -19.56 11.00
N GLU A 35 -17.08 -18.63 11.57
CA GLU A 35 -18.08 -17.88 10.80
C GLU A 35 -17.37 -16.98 9.77
N PRO A 36 -17.88 -16.88 8.54
CA PRO A 36 -17.24 -16.10 7.49
C PRO A 36 -17.07 -14.63 7.85
N ALA A 37 -15.86 -14.08 7.66
CA ALA A 37 -15.61 -12.64 7.76
C ALA A 37 -16.42 -11.85 6.71
N ALA A 38 -16.60 -10.56 6.96
CA ALA A 38 -17.19 -9.65 5.99
C ALA A 38 -16.40 -9.66 4.67
N LYS A 39 -17.08 -9.39 3.57
CA LYS A 39 -16.46 -9.33 2.24
C LYS A 39 -15.33 -8.28 2.22
N GLY A 40 -14.20 -8.65 1.66
CA GLY A 40 -13.04 -7.76 1.55
C GLY A 40 -12.10 -7.76 2.75
N VAL A 41 -12.42 -8.51 3.83
CA VAL A 41 -11.47 -8.72 4.93
C VAL A 41 -10.46 -9.79 4.48
N MET A 42 -9.26 -9.36 4.12
CA MET A 42 -8.17 -10.23 3.68
C MET A 42 -6.84 -9.47 3.73
N LEU A 43 -5.74 -10.18 3.93
CA LEU A 43 -4.42 -9.61 3.72
C LEU A 43 -4.28 -9.25 2.22
N HIS A 44 -3.99 -7.99 1.92
CA HIS A 44 -3.79 -7.48 0.56
C HIS A 44 -2.57 -6.56 0.55
N GLY A 45 -1.71 -6.74 -0.42
CA GLY A 45 -0.35 -6.19 -0.35
C GLY A 45 0.58 -7.08 0.47
N GLY A 46 1.78 -6.60 0.76
CA GLY A 46 2.80 -7.32 1.52
C GLY A 46 2.67 -7.08 3.03
N ALA A 47 3.13 -8.05 3.81
CA ALA A 47 3.44 -7.80 5.23
C ALA A 47 4.80 -7.11 5.32
N TYR A 48 4.87 -5.99 6.04
CA TYR A 48 6.11 -5.25 6.24
C TYR A 48 6.59 -5.43 7.68
N VAL A 49 7.91 -5.60 7.85
CA VAL A 49 8.50 -5.96 9.13
C VAL A 49 9.41 -4.85 9.64
N LYS A 50 9.34 -4.56 10.95
CA LYS A 50 10.29 -3.74 11.70
C LYS A 50 10.58 -4.47 13.02
N GLY A 51 11.80 -4.99 13.19
CA GLY A 51 12.14 -5.80 14.34
C GLY A 51 11.22 -7.02 14.49
N ASP A 52 10.60 -7.16 15.65
CA ASP A 52 9.66 -8.25 15.96
C ASP A 52 8.19 -7.88 15.70
N ARG A 53 7.94 -6.90 14.84
CA ARG A 53 6.59 -6.46 14.44
C ARG A 53 6.34 -6.69 12.96
N ALA A 54 5.15 -7.15 12.63
CA ALA A 54 4.64 -7.17 11.27
C ALA A 54 3.45 -6.21 11.15
N TYR A 55 3.49 -5.38 10.12
CA TYR A 55 2.48 -4.39 9.80
C TYR A 55 1.72 -4.85 8.56
N LEU A 56 0.44 -5.13 8.73
CA LEU A 56 -0.37 -5.79 7.71
C LEU A 56 -1.42 -4.83 7.13
N PRO A 57 -1.43 -4.66 5.80
CA PRO A 57 -2.57 -4.06 5.10
C PRO A 57 -3.66 -5.12 4.91
N TYR A 58 -4.72 -5.02 5.69
CA TYR A 58 -5.76 -6.05 5.74
C TYR A 58 -7.04 -5.66 5.00
N SER A 59 -6.91 -4.95 3.89
CA SER A 59 -8.00 -4.45 3.03
C SER A 59 -9.08 -3.74 3.83
N SER A 60 -10.35 -4.17 3.73
CA SER A 60 -11.46 -3.60 4.51
C SER A 60 -11.40 -3.95 6.00
N GLY A 61 -10.53 -4.87 6.40
CA GLY A 61 -10.22 -5.12 7.82
C GLY A 61 -9.30 -4.07 8.44
N GLY A 62 -8.72 -3.18 7.63
CA GLY A 62 -7.90 -2.08 8.11
C GLY A 62 -6.41 -2.38 8.20
N PHE A 63 -5.73 -1.69 9.10
CA PHE A 63 -4.32 -1.84 9.41
C PHE A 63 -4.17 -2.71 10.66
N VAL A 64 -3.28 -3.70 10.63
CA VAL A 64 -3.07 -4.66 11.72
C VAL A 64 -1.61 -4.68 12.15
N VAL A 65 -1.37 -4.73 13.44
CA VAL A 65 -0.03 -4.89 14.05
C VAL A 65 0.04 -6.26 14.71
N LEU A 66 1.06 -7.06 14.33
CA LEU A 66 1.34 -8.35 14.94
C LEU A 66 2.67 -8.34 15.70
N ASP A 67 2.72 -9.05 16.82
CA ASP A 67 3.95 -9.56 17.40
C ASP A 67 4.37 -10.83 16.66
N ILE A 68 5.58 -10.81 16.11
CA ILE A 68 6.21 -11.94 15.42
C ILE A 68 7.53 -12.35 16.08
N SER A 69 7.74 -11.99 17.36
CA SER A 69 8.90 -12.43 18.14
C SER A 69 8.98 -13.96 18.20
N ASP A 70 7.84 -14.63 18.32
CA ASP A 70 7.70 -16.06 18.01
C ASP A 70 7.07 -16.23 16.62
N LYS A 71 7.92 -16.51 15.63
CA LYS A 71 7.48 -16.68 14.24
C LYS A 71 6.57 -17.88 14.03
N THR A 72 6.56 -18.84 14.96
CA THR A 72 5.71 -20.03 14.89
C THR A 72 4.28 -19.76 15.40
N ASN A 73 4.12 -18.67 16.18
CA ASN A 73 2.85 -18.29 16.79
C ASN A 73 2.65 -16.77 16.80
N PRO A 74 2.49 -16.12 15.63
CA PRO A 74 2.21 -14.69 15.54
C PRO A 74 0.93 -14.33 16.31
N THR A 75 0.95 -13.21 17.04
CA THR A 75 -0.21 -12.73 17.80
C THR A 75 -0.55 -11.30 17.46
N MET A 76 -1.84 -10.98 17.40
CA MET A 76 -2.30 -9.61 17.15
C MET A 76 -2.08 -8.74 18.38
N ILE A 77 -1.42 -7.60 18.21
CA ILE A 77 -1.30 -6.55 19.23
C ILE A 77 -2.51 -5.64 19.14
N SER A 78 -2.80 -5.16 17.90
CA SER A 78 -3.88 -4.21 17.66
C SER A 78 -4.31 -4.21 16.20
N ASP A 79 -5.46 -3.56 15.95
CA ASP A 79 -5.91 -3.20 14.62
C ASP A 79 -6.44 -1.76 14.61
N LEU A 80 -6.42 -1.13 13.43
CA LEU A 80 -7.02 0.17 13.17
C LEU A 80 -7.93 0.04 11.95
N PRO A 81 -9.25 -0.09 12.14
CA PRO A 81 -10.18 -0.15 11.04
C PRO A 81 -10.31 1.23 10.37
N PHE A 82 -10.27 1.27 9.03
CA PHE A 82 -10.44 2.49 8.23
C PHE A 82 -11.86 2.64 7.66
N CYS A 83 -12.81 1.92 8.16
CA CYS A 83 -14.19 1.90 7.72
C CYS A 83 -15.13 2.37 8.83
N PRO A 84 -16.08 3.29 8.57
CA PRO A 84 -15.95 4.51 7.81
C PRO A 84 -14.98 5.50 8.49
N PRO A 85 -14.42 6.55 7.83
CA PRO A 85 -14.97 7.24 6.67
C PRO A 85 -14.40 6.84 5.31
N PHE A 86 -13.35 6.01 5.26
CA PHE A 86 -12.64 5.71 4.03
C PHE A 86 -13.21 4.43 3.37
N GLN A 87 -14.44 4.47 2.90
CA GLN A 87 -15.14 3.34 2.29
C GLN A 87 -14.65 3.04 0.87
N THR A 88 -13.35 2.95 0.67
CA THR A 88 -12.82 2.41 -0.58
C THR A 88 -12.92 0.88 -0.56
N PHE A 89 -12.92 0.24 -1.73
CA PHE A 89 -13.02 -1.22 -1.82
C PHE A 89 -11.84 -1.93 -1.15
N ILE A 90 -10.63 -1.34 -1.26
CA ILE A 90 -9.43 -1.77 -0.54
C ILE A 90 -8.99 -0.61 0.34
N ALA A 91 -9.46 -0.57 1.57
CA ALA A 91 -9.21 0.53 2.50
C ALA A 91 -7.74 0.61 2.91
N VAL A 92 -7.06 -0.52 3.12
CA VAL A 92 -5.62 -0.57 3.34
C VAL A 92 -5.00 -1.60 2.40
N HIS A 93 -4.21 -1.10 1.44
CA HIS A 93 -3.45 -1.89 0.47
C HIS A 93 -1.98 -2.05 0.88
N THR A 94 -1.38 -0.99 1.40
CA THR A 94 0.05 -0.94 1.72
C THR A 94 0.23 -0.31 3.10
N ALA A 95 1.16 -0.85 3.91
CA ALA A 95 1.46 -0.37 5.26
C ALA A 95 2.97 -0.48 5.51
N VAL A 96 3.74 0.57 5.18
CA VAL A 96 5.21 0.59 5.26
C VAL A 96 5.68 1.29 6.53
N PRO A 97 6.27 0.56 7.51
CA PRO A 97 6.86 1.18 8.69
C PRO A 97 8.14 1.94 8.35
N LEU A 98 8.32 3.11 8.93
CA LEU A 98 9.60 3.80 8.90
C LEU A 98 10.51 3.21 9.98
N GLN A 99 11.74 2.85 9.60
CA GLN A 99 12.61 2.05 10.48
C GLN A 99 13.10 2.84 11.71
N ASN A 100 13.29 4.17 11.54
CA ASN A 100 13.83 5.05 12.58
C ASN A 100 12.78 5.90 13.29
N ARG A 101 11.50 5.75 12.94
CA ARG A 101 10.38 6.50 13.51
C ARG A 101 9.22 5.57 13.87
N ASP A 102 8.44 5.91 14.89
CA ASP A 102 7.30 5.11 15.33
C ASP A 102 6.03 5.48 14.55
N VAL A 103 6.16 5.46 13.23
CA VAL A 103 5.07 5.73 12.29
C VAL A 103 5.08 4.75 11.14
N VAL A 104 3.90 4.52 10.57
CA VAL A 104 3.67 3.68 9.38
C VAL A 104 2.98 4.51 8.31
N ILE A 105 3.47 4.47 7.08
CA ILE A 105 2.75 5.06 5.94
C ILE A 105 1.77 4.01 5.44
N VAL A 106 0.49 4.34 5.46
CA VAL A 106 -0.58 3.48 4.96
C VAL A 106 -1.28 4.12 3.76
N ASN A 107 -1.73 3.30 2.82
CA ASN A 107 -2.58 3.79 1.74
C ASN A 107 -3.59 2.75 1.27
N SER A 108 -4.68 3.26 0.69
CA SER A 108 -5.70 2.46 0.00
C SER A 108 -5.26 2.09 -1.42
N GLU A 109 -6.10 1.31 -2.11
CA GLU A 109 -6.02 1.10 -3.55
C GLU A 109 -7.36 1.46 -4.21
N ALA A 110 -7.32 2.18 -5.32
CA ALA A 110 -8.48 2.39 -6.18
C ALA A 110 -8.68 1.20 -7.10
N ILE A 111 -9.88 0.59 -7.08
CA ILE A 111 -10.26 -0.54 -7.94
C ILE A 111 -11.12 -0.10 -9.11
N LYS A 112 -11.99 0.90 -8.88
CA LYS A 112 -12.87 1.43 -9.93
C LYS A 112 -12.19 2.50 -10.74
N GLU A 113 -12.47 2.49 -12.05
CA GLU A 113 -12.02 3.55 -12.94
C GLU A 113 -12.93 4.79 -12.82
N ASN A 114 -12.47 5.92 -13.35
CA ASN A 114 -13.26 7.17 -13.47
C ASN A 114 -13.81 7.69 -12.12
N CYS A 115 -13.13 7.37 -11.01
CA CYS A 115 -13.57 7.71 -9.65
C CYS A 115 -14.98 7.21 -9.29
N GLU A 116 -15.35 6.03 -9.75
CA GLU A 116 -16.65 5.38 -9.44
C GLU A 116 -16.67 4.74 -8.04
N GLU A 117 -15.71 5.09 -7.20
CA GLU A 117 -15.64 4.75 -5.78
C GLU A 117 -15.14 5.97 -4.98
N PRO A 118 -15.25 5.98 -3.64
CA PRO A 118 -14.63 7.03 -2.82
C PRO A 118 -13.14 7.16 -3.13
N LEU A 119 -12.63 8.40 -3.16
CA LEU A 119 -11.24 8.66 -3.47
C LEU A 119 -10.32 7.95 -2.46
N GLY A 120 -9.27 7.35 -3.00
CA GLY A 120 -8.22 6.72 -2.19
C GLY A 120 -7.43 7.75 -1.37
N TYR A 121 -6.74 7.28 -0.36
CA TYR A 121 -5.92 8.09 0.54
C TYR A 121 -4.54 7.45 0.77
N ALA A 122 -3.58 8.26 1.15
CA ALA A 122 -2.37 7.86 1.84
C ALA A 122 -2.23 8.69 3.13
N GLY A 123 -1.63 8.14 4.16
CA GLY A 123 -1.51 8.84 5.43
C GLY A 123 -0.52 8.18 6.38
N PHE A 124 -0.24 8.87 7.49
CA PHE A 124 0.57 8.35 8.58
C PHE A 124 -0.29 7.76 9.68
N VAL A 125 0.10 6.60 10.17
CA VAL A 125 -0.38 6.01 11.41
C VAL A 125 0.74 6.12 12.45
N ASP A 126 0.43 6.76 13.59
CA ASP A 126 1.26 6.77 14.79
C ASP A 126 1.15 5.38 15.47
N VAL A 127 2.29 4.76 15.71
CA VAL A 127 2.42 3.45 16.38
C VAL A 127 3.35 3.52 17.60
N ALA A 128 3.60 4.71 18.15
CA ALA A 128 4.37 4.86 19.38
C ALA A 128 3.73 4.11 20.55
N ASP A 129 2.40 4.05 20.58
CA ASP A 129 1.64 3.09 21.38
C ASP A 129 1.05 2.03 20.45
N GLU A 130 1.76 0.90 20.28
CA GLU A 130 1.38 -0.19 19.39
C GLU A 130 0.00 -0.81 19.74
N THR A 131 -0.48 -0.63 20.98
CA THR A 131 -1.79 -1.14 21.41
C THR A 131 -2.94 -0.21 21.03
N ASN A 132 -2.63 1.01 20.55
CA ASN A 132 -3.62 2.03 20.21
C ASN A 132 -3.15 2.89 19.02
N PRO A 133 -2.94 2.29 17.84
CA PRO A 133 -2.48 3.01 16.64
C PRO A 133 -3.51 4.08 16.25
N ARG A 134 -3.02 5.21 15.71
CA ARG A 134 -3.87 6.36 15.36
C ARG A 134 -3.49 6.94 14.01
N LEU A 135 -4.49 7.23 13.18
CA LEU A 135 -4.27 8.04 11.98
C LEU A 135 -3.84 9.45 12.41
N MET A 136 -2.66 9.86 11.99
CA MET A 136 -2.02 11.13 12.37
C MET A 136 -2.30 12.22 11.35
N SER A 137 -2.11 11.91 10.05
CA SER A 137 -2.26 12.87 8.96
C SER A 137 -2.60 12.17 7.66
N LEU A 138 -3.08 12.93 6.68
CA LEU A 138 -3.29 12.47 5.31
C LEU A 138 -2.33 13.20 4.36
N PHE A 139 -1.90 12.51 3.31
CA PHE A 139 -1.15 13.12 2.23
C PHE A 139 -2.08 13.97 1.36
N PRO A 140 -1.59 15.10 0.82
CA PRO A 140 -2.38 15.89 -0.12
C PRO A 140 -2.71 15.05 -1.37
N LEU A 141 -3.95 15.19 -1.86
CA LEU A 141 -4.35 14.55 -3.11
C LEU A 141 -3.58 15.17 -4.28
N PRO A 142 -3.12 14.37 -5.25
CA PRO A 142 -2.50 14.88 -6.46
C PRO A 142 -3.42 15.82 -7.23
N VAL A 143 -2.85 16.94 -7.69
CA VAL A 143 -3.51 17.91 -8.55
C VAL A 143 -2.90 17.81 -9.96
N PRO A 144 -3.73 17.86 -11.06
CA PRO A 144 -3.18 17.92 -12.40
C PRO A 144 -2.29 19.14 -12.63
N PRO A 145 -1.27 19.04 -13.51
CA PRO A 145 -0.52 20.20 -13.96
C PRO A 145 -1.44 21.28 -14.57
N GLU A 146 -1.04 22.55 -14.49
CA GLU A 146 -1.85 23.68 -15.00
C GLU A 146 -2.13 23.60 -16.52
N ASP A 147 -1.22 22.98 -17.27
CA ASP A 147 -1.33 22.78 -18.71
C ASP A 147 -2.00 21.46 -19.11
N ALA A 148 -2.47 20.67 -18.14
CA ALA A 148 -3.15 19.41 -18.42
C ALA A 148 -4.47 19.63 -19.19
N PRO A 149 -4.82 18.77 -20.16
CA PRO A 149 -6.06 18.90 -20.93
C PRO A 149 -7.29 18.40 -20.15
N TYR A 150 -7.18 18.18 -18.84
CA TYR A 150 -8.24 17.76 -17.90
C TYR A 150 -8.10 18.53 -16.60
N ARG A 151 -9.21 18.79 -15.92
CA ARG A 151 -9.25 19.55 -14.65
C ARG A 151 -9.01 18.69 -13.43
N THR A 152 -9.29 17.38 -13.54
CA THR A 152 -9.12 16.41 -12.46
C THR A 152 -8.61 15.10 -13.04
N PHE A 153 -7.94 14.29 -12.22
CA PHE A 153 -7.54 12.95 -12.62
C PHE A 153 -8.73 12.01 -12.85
N CYS A 154 -9.90 12.30 -12.29
CA CYS A 154 -11.15 11.61 -12.64
C CYS A 154 -11.56 11.85 -14.10
N GLU A 155 -11.39 13.08 -14.62
CA GLU A 155 -11.64 13.41 -16.03
C GLU A 155 -10.58 12.80 -16.97
N ARG A 156 -9.35 12.59 -16.48
CA ARG A 156 -8.30 11.91 -17.26
C ARG A 156 -8.73 10.50 -17.64
N GLY A 157 -9.44 9.80 -16.76
CA GLY A 157 -9.92 8.42 -16.95
C GLY A 157 -8.96 7.38 -16.35
N GLY A 158 -9.37 6.10 -16.35
CA GLY A 158 -8.67 5.04 -15.65
C GLY A 158 -8.84 5.12 -14.13
N ARG A 159 -8.03 4.38 -13.38
CA ARG A 159 -8.02 4.40 -11.92
C ARG A 159 -7.31 5.65 -11.41
N PHE A 160 -7.83 6.27 -10.35
CA PHE A 160 -7.20 7.35 -9.61
C PHE A 160 -7.15 7.03 -8.14
N GLY A 161 -5.99 6.84 -7.60
CA GLY A 161 -5.74 6.51 -6.19
C GLY A 161 -4.31 6.04 -5.99
N PRO A 162 -3.83 6.02 -4.74
CA PRO A 162 -2.51 5.48 -4.42
C PRO A 162 -2.50 3.96 -4.62
N HIS A 163 -1.29 3.40 -4.78
CA HIS A 163 -1.13 1.96 -4.88
C HIS A 163 0.12 1.48 -4.14
N ASN A 164 1.28 1.39 -4.78
CA ASN A 164 2.50 0.93 -4.15
C ASN A 164 3.44 2.07 -3.78
N GLN A 165 4.20 1.87 -2.71
CA GLN A 165 5.26 2.76 -2.26
C GLN A 165 6.60 2.09 -2.47
N HIS A 166 7.65 2.89 -2.68
CA HIS A 166 9.02 2.39 -2.57
C HIS A 166 9.28 1.82 -1.17
N GLN A 167 9.98 0.70 -1.14
CA GLN A 167 10.33 0.00 0.08
C GLN A 167 11.81 -0.42 0.02
N PRO A 168 12.60 -0.11 1.05
CA PRO A 168 14.02 -0.48 1.08
C PRO A 168 14.27 -1.99 1.20
N GLN A 169 13.30 -2.78 1.70
CA GLN A 169 13.31 -4.26 1.77
C GLN A 169 14.63 -4.85 2.35
N TYR A 170 15.28 -4.13 3.27
CA TYR A 170 16.59 -4.51 3.85
C TYR A 170 17.67 -4.77 2.79
N GLN A 171 17.63 -4.06 1.65
CA GLN A 171 18.57 -4.19 0.55
C GLN A 171 19.40 -2.92 0.40
N ASP A 172 20.68 -2.98 0.67
CA ASP A 172 21.60 -1.82 0.60
C ASP A 172 21.67 -1.18 -0.79
N ILE A 173 21.27 -1.90 -1.85
CA ILE A 173 21.19 -1.39 -3.21
C ILE A 173 19.97 -0.50 -3.46
N LEU A 174 19.02 -0.45 -2.53
CA LEU A 174 17.83 0.37 -2.58
C LEU A 174 17.99 1.65 -1.74
N TYR A 175 17.21 2.66 -2.07
CA TYR A 175 17.14 3.90 -1.29
C TYR A 175 16.61 3.62 0.13
N GLN A 176 17.34 4.08 1.13
CA GLN A 176 17.05 3.84 2.56
C GLN A 176 16.54 5.09 3.29
N GLY A 177 16.42 6.23 2.60
CA GLY A 177 15.96 7.48 3.23
C GLY A 177 14.49 7.40 3.67
N GLU A 178 14.17 8.10 4.75
CA GLU A 178 12.82 8.15 5.32
C GLU A 178 12.18 9.54 5.23
N ASP A 179 12.85 10.49 4.56
CA ASP A 179 12.33 11.85 4.40
C ASP A 179 11.52 12.02 3.11
N LEU A 180 11.62 11.05 2.18
CA LEU A 180 10.86 11.05 0.94
C LEU A 180 10.05 9.76 0.80
N CYS A 181 8.76 9.91 0.50
CA CYS A 181 7.89 8.82 0.09
C CYS A 181 7.67 8.87 -1.43
N PHE A 182 8.04 7.79 -2.11
CA PHE A 182 7.75 7.60 -3.53
C PHE A 182 6.53 6.71 -3.65
N LEU A 183 5.44 7.25 -4.18
CA LEU A 183 4.13 6.61 -4.18
C LEU A 183 3.55 6.62 -5.59
N THR A 184 3.15 5.45 -6.09
CA THR A 184 2.41 5.37 -7.35
C THR A 184 0.95 5.70 -7.15
N TYR A 185 0.37 6.38 -8.14
CA TYR A 185 -1.00 6.92 -8.06
C TYR A 185 -1.80 6.66 -9.33
N PHE A 186 -1.65 5.46 -9.91
CA PHE A 186 -2.26 5.06 -11.18
C PHE A 186 -2.17 6.14 -12.26
N ASN A 187 -3.34 6.70 -12.69
CA ASN A 187 -3.39 7.72 -13.72
C ASN A 187 -2.77 9.07 -13.31
N ALA A 188 -2.48 9.28 -12.03
CA ALA A 188 -1.72 10.44 -11.57
C ALA A 188 -0.20 10.20 -11.56
N GLY A 189 0.26 9.03 -12.00
CA GLY A 189 1.68 8.71 -12.17
C GLY A 189 2.41 8.46 -10.86
N LEU A 190 3.71 8.73 -10.84
CA LEU A 190 4.53 8.74 -9.64
C LEU A 190 4.35 10.07 -8.90
N ARG A 191 4.20 10.00 -7.59
CA ARG A 191 4.22 11.14 -6.67
C ARG A 191 5.36 11.01 -5.69
N VAL A 192 6.01 12.12 -5.38
CA VAL A 192 7.08 12.20 -4.37
C VAL A 192 6.64 13.18 -3.31
N TYR A 193 6.61 12.71 -2.07
CA TYR A 193 6.24 13.52 -0.91
C TYR A 193 7.42 13.69 0.03
N ASP A 194 7.65 14.91 0.50
CA ASP A 194 8.46 15.17 1.69
C ASP A 194 7.63 14.71 2.89
N VAL A 195 8.18 13.77 3.63
CA VAL A 195 7.57 13.13 4.79
C VAL A 195 8.43 13.26 6.04
N SER A 196 9.40 14.19 6.02
CA SER A 196 10.24 14.51 7.18
C SER A 196 9.38 14.92 8.38
N GLU A 197 8.31 15.67 8.14
CA GLU A 197 7.29 16.02 9.13
C GLU A 197 6.02 15.18 8.94
N ALA A 198 5.86 14.09 9.73
CA ALA A 198 4.73 13.15 9.61
C ALA A 198 3.34 13.82 9.80
N THR A 199 3.27 14.98 10.46
CA THR A 199 2.02 15.73 10.63
C THR A 199 1.65 16.60 9.43
N GLN A 200 2.60 16.85 8.52
CA GLN A 200 2.42 17.76 7.38
C GLN A 200 3.15 17.27 6.12
N PRO A 201 2.79 16.10 5.59
CA PRO A 201 3.38 15.60 4.35
C PRO A 201 3.09 16.57 3.19
N GLN A 202 4.09 16.81 2.33
CA GLN A 202 4.00 17.75 1.21
C GLN A 202 4.42 17.12 -0.09
N GLU A 203 3.65 17.28 -1.17
CA GLU A 203 4.09 16.86 -2.50
C GLU A 203 5.23 17.77 -2.95
N VAL A 204 6.39 17.18 -3.27
CA VAL A 204 7.61 17.91 -3.69
C VAL A 204 8.01 17.58 -5.12
N GLY A 205 7.37 16.58 -5.74
CA GLY A 205 7.62 16.23 -7.14
C GLY A 205 6.66 15.19 -7.66
N TYR A 206 6.60 15.10 -8.98
CA TYR A 206 5.82 14.06 -9.67
C TYR A 206 6.41 13.72 -11.03
N PHE A 207 6.02 12.57 -11.54
CA PHE A 207 6.24 12.20 -12.94
C PHE A 207 4.96 11.59 -13.51
N LEU A 208 4.46 12.17 -14.61
CA LEU A 208 3.31 11.65 -15.34
C LEU A 208 3.83 10.97 -16.61
N PRO A 209 3.78 9.62 -16.69
CA PRO A 209 4.10 8.94 -17.94
C PRO A 209 3.18 9.41 -19.08
N PRO A 210 3.69 9.45 -20.33
CA PRO A 210 2.83 9.71 -21.48
C PRO A 210 1.77 8.62 -21.60
N ASP A 211 0.60 9.01 -22.14
CA ASP A 211 -0.46 8.02 -22.35
C ASP A 211 -0.01 7.02 -23.44
N PRO A 212 -0.29 5.72 -23.29
CA PRO A 212 0.02 4.72 -24.28
C PRO A 212 -0.65 5.00 -25.63
N MET A 213 0.07 4.74 -26.73
CA MET A 213 -0.49 4.91 -28.07
C MET A 213 -1.31 3.70 -28.52
N GLU A 214 -1.08 2.55 -27.94
CA GLU A 214 -1.80 1.31 -28.23
C GLU A 214 -2.08 0.53 -26.93
N ARG A 215 -3.09 -0.31 -26.98
CA ARG A 215 -3.49 -1.15 -25.85
C ARG A 215 -2.74 -2.48 -25.89
N LEU A 216 -1.86 -2.68 -24.93
CA LEU A 216 -1.15 -3.95 -24.72
C LEU A 216 -1.74 -4.75 -23.55
N GLY A 217 -2.25 -4.07 -22.51
CA GLY A 217 -2.87 -4.66 -21.33
C GLY A 217 -4.39 -4.57 -21.32
N LEU A 218 -5.01 -5.18 -20.30
CA LEU A 218 -6.47 -5.16 -20.09
C LEU A 218 -6.95 -3.87 -19.41
N LEU A 219 -6.10 -3.19 -18.67
CA LEU A 219 -6.43 -2.00 -17.89
C LEU A 219 -5.63 -0.79 -18.38
N PRO A 220 -6.21 0.42 -18.29
CA PRO A 220 -7.60 0.69 -17.93
C PRO A 220 -8.57 0.24 -19.04
N ALA A 221 -9.75 -0.21 -18.65
CA ALA A 221 -10.73 -0.72 -19.61
C ALA A 221 -11.49 0.41 -20.34
N SER A 222 -11.70 1.53 -19.65
CA SER A 222 -12.46 2.68 -20.18
C SER A 222 -11.63 3.50 -21.18
N LYS A 223 -10.74 4.34 -20.74
CA LYS A 223 -9.90 5.22 -21.55
C LYS A 223 -8.46 4.78 -21.45
N LEU A 224 -7.75 4.69 -22.57
CA LEU A 224 -6.35 4.32 -22.59
C LEU A 224 -5.51 5.49 -22.09
N VAL A 225 -5.09 5.41 -20.83
CA VAL A 225 -4.20 6.36 -20.15
C VAL A 225 -3.17 5.58 -19.33
N ALA A 226 -2.03 6.19 -19.04
CA ALA A 226 -1.03 5.58 -18.17
C ALA A 226 -1.61 5.22 -16.81
N GLN A 227 -1.20 4.07 -16.29
CA GLN A 227 -1.62 3.52 -15.01
C GLN A 227 -0.39 3.04 -14.24
N THR A 228 0.32 3.99 -13.59
CA THR A 228 1.56 3.70 -12.85
C THR A 228 1.23 2.79 -11.66
N GLU A 229 1.89 1.64 -11.64
CA GLU A 229 1.53 0.51 -10.77
C GLU A 229 2.46 0.39 -9.58
N ASP A 230 3.76 0.36 -9.85
CA ASP A 230 4.76 0.10 -8.83
C ASP A 230 5.97 1.02 -8.98
N VAL A 231 6.76 1.15 -7.91
CA VAL A 231 7.95 1.98 -7.87
C VAL A 231 9.05 1.34 -7.03
N ILE A 232 10.27 1.42 -7.52
CA ILE A 232 11.47 1.10 -6.76
C ILE A 232 12.52 2.19 -7.02
N VAL A 233 13.26 2.56 -5.98
CA VAL A 233 14.34 3.56 -6.05
C VAL A 233 15.63 2.91 -5.63
N ASP A 234 16.70 3.03 -6.46
CA ASP A 234 18.00 2.50 -6.09
C ASP A 234 18.79 3.47 -5.19
N ALA A 235 19.87 2.98 -4.59
CA ALA A 235 20.73 3.78 -3.69
C ALA A 235 21.43 4.96 -4.38
N ARG A 236 21.40 5.04 -5.73
CA ARG A 236 21.94 6.15 -6.53
C ARG A 236 20.88 7.21 -6.85
N GLY A 237 19.62 6.98 -6.45
CA GLY A 237 18.49 7.86 -6.71
C GLY A 237 17.82 7.63 -8.07
N ASN A 238 18.12 6.53 -8.78
CA ASN A 238 17.35 6.19 -9.96
C ASN A 238 16.00 5.63 -9.56
N ILE A 239 14.93 6.12 -10.18
CA ILE A 239 13.56 5.71 -9.93
C ILE A 239 13.10 4.85 -11.09
N PHE A 240 12.60 3.67 -10.77
CA PHE A 240 11.99 2.73 -11.72
C PHE A 240 10.51 2.62 -11.39
N ILE A 241 9.68 2.75 -12.40
CA ILE A 241 8.22 2.58 -12.27
C ILE A 241 7.74 1.56 -13.29
N SER A 242 6.64 0.88 -12.97
CA SER A 242 5.93 0.03 -13.91
C SER A 242 4.55 0.61 -14.25
N ASP A 243 3.99 0.19 -15.38
CA ASP A 243 2.68 0.61 -15.87
C ASP A 243 1.83 -0.60 -16.25
N LYS A 244 0.52 -0.59 -15.93
CA LYS A 244 -0.39 -1.73 -16.20
C LYS A 244 -0.55 -2.07 -17.68
N ASN A 245 -0.23 -1.16 -18.58
CA ASN A 245 -0.35 -1.37 -20.02
C ASN A 245 1.00 -1.55 -20.73
N LEU A 246 2.04 -0.87 -20.23
CA LEU A 246 3.36 -0.83 -20.90
C LEU A 246 4.40 -1.72 -20.22
N GLY A 247 4.20 -2.13 -18.98
CA GLY A 247 5.15 -2.91 -18.18
C GLY A 247 6.10 -2.11 -17.31
#